data_e9e8202579512268b3fc77d8954f6f7c
#
_entry.id   e9e8202579512268b3fc77d8954f6f7c
#
_cell.length_a   1.000
_cell.length_b   1.000
_cell.length_c   1.000
_cell.angle_alpha   90.00
_cell.angle_beta   90.00
_cell.angle_gamma   90.00
#
_symmetry.space_group_name_H-M   'P 1'
#
loop_
_entity.id
_entity.type
_entity.pdbx_description
1 polymer ?
#
loop_
_entity_poly.entity_id
_entity_poly.type
_entity_poly.pdbx_seq_one_letter_code
_entity_poly.pdbx_strand_id
1 'polypeptide(L)'
;MIYTITFNPSLDYYVKVNNLKSGIVNRTSTEYITVGGKGLNVSLALKELGNQSFAYGFVAGFTGKAIDDKVTSMGLEHEFIEVEGQSRINVKIKSTTETDINGIGAIVTESDVTRLISSLKKRLKEGDWLIICGSVPSTLDDRTYENLLRRIRTVKNVNVVVDACGTLLTNTLKYHPFLIKPNIFELSEIFGLKTLPNTKEIAACARELQKQGARNVICSMGGDGAVMVTEADQALYVRAIRGQLVNSVGAGDSMIAGFVHEYLASGNYFSALNFATAAGSACAFTHNLATKEQIEYIESLML
;
A
#
# COMPACT_ATOMS: atom_id res chain seq x y z
N MET A 1 12.39 9.76 -9.90
CA MET A 1 10.96 9.50 -10.18
C MET A 1 10.45 8.40 -9.26
N ILE A 2 9.16 8.42 -8.91
CA ILE A 2 8.51 7.39 -8.10
C ILE A 2 7.54 6.62 -9.00
N TYR A 3 7.66 5.30 -9.03
CA TYR A 3 6.76 4.40 -9.75
C TYR A 3 5.97 3.57 -8.74
N THR A 4 4.66 3.42 -8.93
CA THR A 4 3.83 2.51 -8.14
C THR A 4 3.26 1.43 -9.02
N ILE A 5 3.09 0.22 -8.48
CA ILE A 5 2.45 -0.89 -9.20
C ILE A 5 1.27 -1.41 -8.38
N THR A 6 0.11 -1.46 -9.02
CA THR A 6 -1.11 -2.08 -8.48
C THR A 6 -1.52 -3.24 -9.38
N PHE A 7 -1.24 -4.48 -8.96
CA PHE A 7 -1.57 -5.66 -9.78
C PHE A 7 -3.07 -5.92 -9.87
N ASN A 8 -3.84 -5.52 -8.87
CA ASN A 8 -5.27 -5.80 -8.78
C ASN A 8 -6.07 -4.57 -8.32
N PRO A 9 -6.11 -3.50 -9.14
CA PRO A 9 -6.92 -2.32 -8.84
C PRO A 9 -8.41 -2.66 -8.78
N SER A 10 -9.20 -1.80 -8.15
CA SER A 10 -10.62 -2.02 -7.94
C SER A 10 -11.44 -0.74 -8.11
N LEU A 11 -12.73 -0.92 -8.35
CA LEU A 11 -13.74 0.06 -7.94
C LEU A 11 -14.22 -0.34 -6.55
N ASP A 12 -14.07 0.55 -5.58
CA ASP A 12 -14.54 0.34 -4.22
C ASP A 12 -15.90 1.03 -4.08
N TYR A 13 -16.95 0.21 -3.98
CA TYR A 13 -18.33 0.64 -3.82
C TYR A 13 -18.69 0.69 -2.34
N TYR A 14 -18.76 1.88 -1.79
CA TYR A 14 -19.17 2.13 -0.43
C TYR A 14 -20.67 2.27 -0.32
N VAL A 15 -21.28 1.50 0.56
CA VAL A 15 -22.72 1.53 0.84
C VAL A 15 -22.96 1.64 2.34
N LYS A 16 -23.82 2.57 2.76
CA LYS A 16 -24.28 2.69 4.15
C LYS A 16 -25.68 2.10 4.28
N VAL A 17 -25.80 1.14 5.17
CA VAL A 17 -27.08 0.48 5.50
C VAL A 17 -27.28 0.57 7.00
N ASN A 18 -28.37 1.19 7.48
CA ASN A 18 -28.58 1.46 8.91
C ASN A 18 -28.61 0.19 9.76
N ASN A 19 -29.16 -0.90 9.25
CA ASN A 19 -29.22 -2.18 9.94
C ASN A 19 -29.25 -3.30 8.88
N LEU A 20 -28.06 -3.75 8.49
CA LEU A 20 -27.91 -4.83 7.49
C LEU A 20 -28.53 -6.13 8.02
N LYS A 21 -29.45 -6.69 7.27
CA LYS A 21 -30.09 -7.96 7.58
C LYS A 21 -29.92 -8.95 6.44
N SER A 22 -29.48 -10.15 6.76
CA SER A 22 -29.39 -11.25 5.82
C SER A 22 -30.78 -11.76 5.42
N GLY A 23 -30.92 -12.20 4.17
CA GLY A 23 -32.14 -12.84 3.66
C GLY A 23 -33.27 -11.89 3.29
N ILE A 24 -33.14 -10.58 3.40
CA ILE A 24 -34.14 -9.59 2.99
C ILE A 24 -33.51 -8.48 2.12
N VAL A 25 -34.36 -7.69 1.47
CA VAL A 25 -33.92 -6.50 0.73
C VAL A 25 -33.48 -5.43 1.72
N ASN A 26 -32.23 -5.01 1.60
CA ASN A 26 -31.69 -3.86 2.30
C ASN A 26 -31.61 -2.66 1.33
N ARG A 27 -31.85 -1.45 1.85
CA ARG A 27 -31.73 -0.21 1.07
C ARG A 27 -30.62 0.65 1.64
N THR A 28 -29.81 1.20 0.76
CA THR A 28 -28.72 2.12 1.12
C THR A 28 -29.28 3.48 1.54
N SER A 29 -28.64 4.12 2.51
CA SER A 29 -28.91 5.51 2.88
C SER A 29 -27.91 6.47 2.23
N THR A 30 -26.73 5.98 1.91
CA THR A 30 -25.65 6.72 1.20
C THR A 30 -24.83 5.71 0.43
N GLU A 31 -24.39 6.12 -0.76
CA GLU A 31 -23.51 5.30 -1.59
C GLU A 31 -22.56 6.17 -2.44
N TYR A 32 -21.36 5.66 -2.68
CA TYR A 32 -20.40 6.29 -3.60
C TYR A 32 -19.36 5.27 -4.07
N ILE A 33 -18.70 5.59 -5.20
CA ILE A 33 -17.66 4.75 -5.78
C ILE A 33 -16.34 5.51 -5.80
N THR A 34 -15.28 4.85 -5.31
CA THR A 34 -13.90 5.33 -5.43
C THR A 34 -13.04 4.32 -6.19
N VAL A 35 -11.86 4.76 -6.62
CA VAL A 35 -10.82 3.84 -7.08
C VAL A 35 -10.10 3.27 -5.87
N GLY A 36 -9.87 1.97 -5.89
CA GLY A 36 -9.10 1.25 -4.89
C GLY A 36 -7.88 0.56 -5.48
N GLY A 37 -7.00 0.14 -4.57
CA GLY A 37 -5.74 -0.51 -4.88
C GLY A 37 -4.57 0.19 -4.21
N LYS A 38 -3.79 -0.57 -3.43
CA LYS A 38 -2.75 0.00 -2.56
C LYS A 38 -1.77 0.92 -3.29
N GLY A 39 -1.24 0.52 -4.45
CA GLY A 39 -0.30 1.35 -5.20
C GLY A 39 -0.94 2.64 -5.75
N LEU A 40 -2.22 2.61 -6.13
CA LEU A 40 -2.96 3.80 -6.51
C LEU A 40 -3.19 4.73 -5.32
N ASN A 41 -3.52 4.19 -4.15
CA ASN A 41 -3.64 4.98 -2.92
C ASN A 41 -2.30 5.65 -2.56
N VAL A 42 -1.17 4.92 -2.69
CA VAL A 42 0.17 5.51 -2.51
C VAL A 42 0.41 6.66 -3.49
N SER A 43 0.09 6.48 -4.79
CA SER A 43 0.25 7.55 -5.79
C SER A 43 -0.63 8.77 -5.50
N LEU A 44 -1.87 8.56 -5.05
CA LEU A 44 -2.77 9.66 -4.66
C LEU A 44 -2.24 10.40 -3.43
N ALA A 45 -1.78 9.68 -2.41
CA ALA A 45 -1.19 10.29 -1.22
C ALA A 45 0.12 11.03 -1.54
N LEU A 46 0.97 10.48 -2.41
CA LEU A 46 2.18 11.16 -2.89
C LEU A 46 1.84 12.46 -3.64
N LYS A 47 0.81 12.43 -4.49
CA LYS A 47 0.35 13.62 -5.21
C LYS A 47 -0.15 14.70 -4.25
N GLU A 48 -0.92 14.32 -3.22
CA GLU A 48 -1.39 15.24 -2.19
C GLU A 48 -0.22 15.91 -1.46
N LEU A 49 0.87 15.15 -1.23
CA LEU A 49 2.11 15.66 -0.64
C LEU A 49 3.00 16.45 -1.62
N GLY A 50 2.58 16.63 -2.88
CA GLY A 50 3.32 17.36 -3.90
C GLY A 50 4.40 16.55 -4.63
N ASN A 51 4.44 15.23 -4.45
CA ASN A 51 5.37 14.36 -5.17
C ASN A 51 4.75 13.86 -6.48
N GLN A 52 5.54 13.88 -7.54
CA GLN A 52 5.17 13.24 -8.81
C GLN A 52 5.41 11.73 -8.74
N SER A 53 4.42 10.96 -9.17
CA SER A 53 4.52 9.51 -9.33
C SER A 53 3.89 9.06 -10.65
N PHE A 54 4.30 7.89 -11.12
CA PHE A 54 3.74 7.23 -12.30
C PHE A 54 3.19 5.87 -11.90
N ALA A 55 1.89 5.65 -12.09
CA ALA A 55 1.21 4.44 -11.66
C ALA A 55 1.11 3.40 -12.78
N TYR A 56 1.47 2.16 -12.47
CA TYR A 56 1.26 0.99 -13.32
C TYR A 56 0.22 0.06 -12.72
N GLY A 57 -0.50 -0.68 -13.57
CA GLY A 57 -1.45 -1.69 -13.12
C GLY A 57 -2.08 -2.44 -14.27
N PHE A 58 -3.00 -3.35 -13.94
CA PHE A 58 -3.79 -4.11 -14.89
C PHE A 58 -5.25 -3.73 -14.76
N VAL A 59 -5.91 -3.46 -15.89
CA VAL A 59 -7.34 -3.13 -15.94
C VAL A 59 -8.05 -3.99 -16.96
N ALA A 60 -9.33 -4.26 -16.74
CA ALA A 60 -10.12 -5.10 -17.64
C ALA A 60 -11.59 -4.68 -17.71
N GLY A 61 -12.15 -4.77 -18.91
CA GLY A 61 -13.57 -4.54 -19.18
C GLY A 61 -14.08 -3.15 -18.81
N PHE A 62 -15.39 -3.03 -18.62
CA PHE A 62 -16.01 -1.72 -18.33
C PHE A 62 -15.58 -1.15 -16.98
N THR A 63 -15.35 -1.99 -15.98
CA THR A 63 -14.85 -1.57 -14.67
C THR A 63 -13.41 -1.08 -14.75
N GLY A 64 -12.58 -1.71 -15.60
CA GLY A 64 -11.23 -1.26 -15.88
C GLY A 64 -11.21 0.10 -16.55
N LYS A 65 -12.09 0.31 -17.55
CA LYS A 65 -12.27 1.63 -18.16
C LYS A 65 -12.70 2.69 -17.16
N ALA A 66 -13.63 2.36 -16.26
CA ALA A 66 -14.07 3.30 -15.22
C ALA A 66 -12.95 3.65 -14.23
N ILE A 67 -12.04 2.69 -13.91
CA ILE A 67 -10.83 2.96 -13.11
C ILE A 67 -9.92 3.92 -13.86
N ASP A 68 -9.61 3.65 -15.13
CA ASP A 68 -8.73 4.45 -15.97
C ASP A 68 -9.24 5.90 -16.10
N ASP A 69 -10.51 6.07 -16.47
CA ASP A 69 -11.18 7.37 -16.58
C ASP A 69 -11.09 8.15 -15.23
N LYS A 70 -11.31 7.46 -14.11
CA LYS A 70 -11.29 8.09 -12.79
C LYS A 70 -9.87 8.47 -12.35
N VAL A 71 -8.88 7.62 -12.57
CA VAL A 71 -7.46 7.90 -12.28
C VAL A 71 -6.97 9.07 -13.14
N THR A 72 -7.37 9.12 -14.43
CA THR A 72 -7.12 10.26 -15.33
C THR A 72 -7.73 11.55 -14.76
N SER A 73 -9.00 11.51 -14.34
CA SER A 73 -9.70 12.69 -13.78
C SER A 73 -9.07 13.19 -12.48
N MET A 74 -8.43 12.31 -11.72
CA MET A 74 -7.65 12.65 -10.52
C MET A 74 -6.28 13.24 -10.88
N GLY A 75 -5.90 13.27 -12.16
CA GLY A 75 -4.64 13.83 -12.65
C GLY A 75 -3.42 13.03 -12.20
N LEU A 76 -3.52 11.72 -12.10
CA LEU A 76 -2.37 10.83 -11.93
C LEU A 76 -1.80 10.42 -13.29
N GLU A 77 -0.49 10.54 -13.45
CA GLU A 77 0.20 9.92 -14.59
C GLU A 77 0.21 8.41 -14.41
N HIS A 78 -0.23 7.68 -15.43
CA HIS A 78 -0.31 6.22 -15.34
C HIS A 78 -0.24 5.53 -16.71
N GLU A 79 0.00 4.25 -16.68
CA GLU A 79 -0.08 3.34 -17.81
C GLU A 79 -0.67 2.01 -17.32
N PHE A 80 -1.92 1.74 -17.68
CA PHE A 80 -2.56 0.48 -17.39
C PHE A 80 -2.42 -0.49 -18.56
N ILE A 81 -2.11 -1.73 -18.22
CA ILE A 81 -2.11 -2.83 -19.19
C ILE A 81 -3.52 -3.41 -19.22
N GLU A 82 -4.18 -3.29 -20.36
CA GLU A 82 -5.49 -3.91 -20.57
C GLU A 82 -5.35 -5.43 -20.69
N VAL A 83 -6.17 -6.17 -19.92
CA VAL A 83 -6.16 -7.62 -19.80
C VAL A 83 -7.59 -8.18 -19.91
N GLU A 84 -7.71 -9.51 -19.89
CA GLU A 84 -8.99 -10.19 -20.03
C GLU A 84 -9.83 -10.15 -18.74
N GLY A 85 -11.16 -10.20 -18.90
CA GLY A 85 -12.12 -10.26 -17.79
C GLY A 85 -12.66 -8.90 -17.37
N GLN A 86 -12.77 -8.68 -16.06
CA GLN A 86 -13.25 -7.45 -15.45
C GLN A 86 -12.35 -7.06 -14.28
N SER A 87 -12.00 -5.79 -14.14
CA SER A 87 -11.42 -5.29 -12.90
C SER A 87 -12.41 -5.46 -11.76
N ARG A 88 -11.92 -5.80 -10.58
CA ARG A 88 -12.78 -6.13 -9.45
C ARG A 88 -13.57 -4.93 -8.93
N ILE A 89 -14.75 -5.24 -8.41
CA ILE A 89 -15.52 -4.34 -7.56
C ILE A 89 -15.42 -4.89 -6.13
N ASN A 90 -15.02 -4.06 -5.20
CA ASN A 90 -15.13 -4.36 -3.77
C ASN A 90 -16.36 -3.64 -3.23
N VAL A 91 -17.15 -4.32 -2.41
CA VAL A 91 -18.31 -3.71 -1.73
C VAL A 91 -17.93 -3.48 -0.27
N LYS A 92 -17.99 -2.21 0.16
CA LYS A 92 -17.66 -1.75 1.51
C LYS A 92 -18.96 -1.38 2.22
N ILE A 93 -19.45 -2.27 3.06
CA ILE A 93 -20.74 -2.10 3.75
C ILE A 93 -20.50 -1.47 5.11
N LYS A 94 -20.96 -0.24 5.29
CA LYS A 94 -20.98 0.47 6.56
C LYS A 94 -22.36 0.27 7.23
N SER A 95 -22.38 -0.48 8.32
CA SER A 95 -23.59 -0.75 9.12
C SER A 95 -23.23 -0.71 10.61
N THR A 96 -23.93 -1.42 11.47
CA THR A 96 -23.56 -1.65 12.88
C THR A 96 -22.19 -2.33 13.00
N THR A 97 -21.85 -3.16 12.01
CA THR A 97 -20.51 -3.73 11.79
C THR A 97 -20.09 -3.42 10.36
N GLU A 98 -18.79 -3.17 10.18
CA GLU A 98 -18.22 -3.03 8.83
C GLU A 98 -18.05 -4.42 8.21
N THR A 99 -18.40 -4.53 6.93
CA THR A 99 -18.25 -5.78 6.17
C THR A 99 -17.71 -5.47 4.78
N ASP A 100 -16.62 -6.12 4.43
CA ASP A 100 -15.97 -5.99 3.13
C ASP A 100 -16.20 -7.26 2.30
N ILE A 101 -16.65 -7.08 1.06
CA ILE A 101 -16.71 -8.14 0.05
C ILE A 101 -15.77 -7.76 -1.07
N ASN A 102 -14.67 -8.48 -1.18
CA ASN A 102 -13.63 -8.18 -2.18
C ASN A 102 -13.78 -9.11 -3.39
N GLY A 103 -13.87 -8.48 -4.57
CA GLY A 103 -13.91 -9.20 -5.84
C GLY A 103 -12.57 -9.85 -6.19
N ILE A 104 -12.60 -10.89 -7.05
CA ILE A 104 -11.42 -11.65 -7.48
C ILE A 104 -10.51 -10.80 -8.38
N GLY A 105 -11.10 -10.08 -9.36
CA GLY A 105 -10.39 -9.23 -10.30
C GLY A 105 -10.21 -9.85 -11.68
N ALA A 106 -9.37 -9.19 -12.48
CA ALA A 106 -9.11 -9.53 -13.88
C ALA A 106 -8.25 -10.80 -14.02
N ILE A 107 -8.26 -11.37 -15.22
CA ILE A 107 -7.40 -12.50 -15.59
C ILE A 107 -6.08 -11.90 -16.08
N VAL A 108 -5.04 -12.02 -15.26
CA VAL A 108 -3.69 -11.55 -15.60
C VAL A 108 -2.79 -12.75 -15.86
N THR A 109 -2.08 -12.74 -16.99
CA THR A 109 -1.15 -13.79 -17.39
C THR A 109 0.30 -13.36 -17.20
N GLU A 110 1.23 -14.30 -17.21
CA GLU A 110 2.69 -14.01 -17.22
C GLU A 110 3.11 -13.17 -18.44
N SER A 111 2.39 -13.28 -19.57
CA SER A 111 2.61 -12.41 -20.74
C SER A 111 2.26 -10.96 -20.42
N ASP A 112 1.17 -10.72 -19.70
CA ASP A 112 0.76 -9.37 -19.31
C ASP A 112 1.73 -8.76 -18.30
N VAL A 113 2.19 -9.55 -17.33
CA VAL A 113 3.27 -9.15 -16.41
C VAL A 113 4.53 -8.79 -17.20
N THR A 114 4.85 -9.55 -18.27
CA THR A 114 5.97 -9.24 -19.15
C THR A 114 5.81 -7.91 -19.87
N ARG A 115 4.60 -7.59 -20.34
CA ARG A 115 4.28 -6.29 -20.97
C ARG A 115 4.49 -5.13 -19.99
N LEU A 116 3.97 -5.25 -18.76
CA LEU A 116 4.15 -4.24 -17.70
C LEU A 116 5.63 -4.03 -17.39
N ILE A 117 6.39 -5.10 -17.14
CA ILE A 117 7.82 -5.00 -16.82
C ILE A 117 8.59 -4.38 -18.00
N SER A 118 8.23 -4.69 -19.23
CA SER A 118 8.89 -4.13 -20.42
C SER A 118 8.64 -2.62 -20.53
N SER A 119 7.41 -2.16 -20.24
CA SER A 119 7.09 -0.73 -20.18
C SER A 119 7.83 -0.04 -19.03
N LEU A 120 7.76 -0.59 -17.82
CA LEU A 120 8.46 -0.07 -16.65
C LEU A 120 9.97 0.10 -16.92
N LYS A 121 10.63 -0.90 -17.49
CA LYS A 121 12.08 -0.86 -17.79
C LYS A 121 12.49 0.23 -18.78
N LYS A 122 11.60 0.68 -19.65
CA LYS A 122 11.90 1.80 -20.57
C LYS A 122 12.00 3.15 -19.84
N ARG A 123 11.34 3.26 -18.68
CA ARG A 123 11.28 4.50 -17.89
C ARG A 123 12.18 4.46 -16.67
N LEU A 124 12.31 3.28 -16.02
CA LEU A 124 13.02 3.10 -14.76
C LEU A 124 14.50 3.39 -14.91
N LYS A 125 15.02 4.27 -14.05
CA LYS A 125 16.43 4.70 -14.03
C LYS A 125 17.06 4.44 -12.68
N GLU A 126 18.37 4.54 -12.63
CA GLU A 126 19.14 4.52 -11.40
C GLU A 126 18.69 5.64 -10.45
N GLY A 127 18.52 5.33 -9.17
CA GLY A 127 18.05 6.25 -8.13
C GLY A 127 16.53 6.42 -8.06
N ASP A 128 15.77 5.85 -9.01
CA ASP A 128 14.31 5.86 -8.96
C ASP A 128 13.76 5.02 -7.79
N TRP A 129 12.52 5.30 -7.43
CA TRP A 129 11.76 4.54 -6.45
C TRP A 129 10.71 3.68 -7.14
N LEU A 130 10.61 2.41 -6.73
CA LEU A 130 9.62 1.48 -7.19
C LEU A 130 8.84 0.94 -5.99
N ILE A 131 7.56 1.24 -5.92
CA ILE A 131 6.66 0.85 -4.84
C ILE A 131 5.71 -0.22 -5.36
N ILE A 132 5.80 -1.43 -4.82
CA ILE A 132 4.99 -2.58 -5.21
C ILE A 132 4.06 -2.90 -4.04
N CYS A 133 2.75 -2.74 -4.24
CA CYS A 133 1.80 -2.84 -3.15
C CYS A 133 0.60 -3.73 -3.47
N GLY A 134 0.12 -4.40 -2.42
CA GLY A 134 -1.15 -5.12 -2.41
C GLY A 134 -1.04 -6.58 -2.83
N SER A 135 -2.19 -7.15 -3.16
CA SER A 135 -2.32 -8.52 -3.63
C SER A 135 -2.18 -8.62 -5.15
N VAL A 136 -1.82 -9.78 -5.63
CA VAL A 136 -1.90 -10.13 -7.05
C VAL A 136 -3.25 -10.80 -7.36
N PRO A 137 -3.75 -10.74 -8.62
CA PRO A 137 -4.89 -11.54 -9.05
C PRO A 137 -4.67 -13.04 -8.81
N SER A 138 -5.75 -13.78 -8.58
CA SER A 138 -5.68 -15.24 -8.30
C SER A 138 -5.14 -16.09 -9.45
N THR A 139 -4.99 -15.52 -10.63
CA THR A 139 -4.36 -16.16 -11.80
C THR A 139 -2.84 -16.09 -11.78
N LEU A 140 -2.25 -15.36 -10.84
CA LEU A 140 -0.82 -15.26 -10.60
C LEU A 140 -0.45 -15.92 -9.26
N ASP A 141 0.80 -16.29 -9.11
CA ASP A 141 1.31 -16.95 -7.91
C ASP A 141 2.05 -15.98 -6.96
N ASP A 142 2.48 -16.48 -5.82
CA ASP A 142 3.22 -15.76 -4.79
C ASP A 142 4.67 -15.40 -5.17
N ARG A 143 5.15 -15.84 -6.34
CA ARG A 143 6.46 -15.47 -6.90
C ARG A 143 6.37 -14.29 -7.86
N THR A 144 5.21 -13.75 -8.09
CA THR A 144 5.00 -12.66 -9.05
C THR A 144 5.88 -11.44 -8.74
N TYR A 145 5.95 -11.02 -7.48
CA TYR A 145 6.82 -9.91 -7.07
C TYR A 145 8.30 -10.27 -7.14
N GLU A 146 8.65 -11.49 -6.77
CA GLU A 146 10.00 -12.04 -6.96
C GLU A 146 10.41 -11.98 -8.43
N ASN A 147 9.55 -12.47 -9.34
CA ASN A 147 9.81 -12.48 -10.77
C ASN A 147 9.99 -11.06 -11.34
N LEU A 148 9.18 -10.12 -10.89
CA LEU A 148 9.31 -8.71 -11.27
C LEU A 148 10.68 -8.18 -10.84
N LEU A 149 11.05 -8.32 -9.56
CA LEU A 149 12.32 -7.81 -9.04
C LEU A 149 13.52 -8.46 -9.73
N ARG A 150 13.48 -9.76 -9.97
CA ARG A 150 14.49 -10.47 -10.74
C ARG A 150 14.71 -9.86 -12.12
N ARG A 151 13.64 -9.45 -12.79
CA ARG A 151 13.69 -8.93 -14.18
C ARG A 151 14.13 -7.47 -14.25
N ILE A 152 13.87 -6.67 -13.21
CA ILE A 152 14.31 -5.26 -13.17
C ILE A 152 15.71 -5.07 -12.59
N ARG A 153 16.33 -6.08 -11.99
CA ARG A 153 17.68 -5.98 -11.36
C ARG A 153 18.79 -5.47 -12.27
N THR A 154 18.56 -5.43 -13.58
CA THR A 154 19.49 -4.85 -14.55
C THR A 154 19.58 -3.32 -14.43
N VAL A 155 18.57 -2.66 -13.85
CA VAL A 155 18.64 -1.25 -13.48
C VAL A 155 19.21 -1.20 -12.06
N LYS A 156 20.39 -0.60 -11.91
CA LYS A 156 21.10 -0.52 -10.62
C LYS A 156 20.47 0.55 -9.71
N ASN A 157 20.63 0.35 -8.42
CA ASN A 157 20.31 1.35 -7.38
C ASN A 157 18.85 1.87 -7.44
N VAL A 158 17.89 1.01 -7.77
CA VAL A 158 16.46 1.31 -7.63
C VAL A 158 16.05 1.08 -6.17
N ASN A 159 15.41 2.07 -5.55
CA ASN A 159 14.87 1.96 -4.19
C ASN A 159 13.52 1.25 -4.24
N VAL A 160 13.51 -0.03 -3.90
CA VAL A 160 12.28 -0.85 -3.93
C VAL A 160 11.59 -0.81 -2.59
N VAL A 161 10.29 -0.46 -2.58
CA VAL A 161 9.41 -0.59 -1.42
C VAL A 161 8.39 -1.70 -1.69
N VAL A 162 8.22 -2.62 -0.74
CA VAL A 162 7.25 -3.71 -0.87
C VAL A 162 6.27 -3.70 0.30
N ASP A 163 4.97 -3.62 -0.02
CA ASP A 163 3.86 -3.76 0.93
C ASP A 163 2.93 -4.88 0.49
N ALA A 164 3.27 -6.08 0.89
CA ALA A 164 2.56 -7.32 0.56
C ALA A 164 2.49 -8.24 1.77
N CYS A 165 1.68 -9.29 1.70
CA CYS A 165 1.49 -10.25 2.78
C CYS A 165 2.18 -11.60 2.47
N GLY A 166 2.52 -12.33 3.53
CA GLY A 166 2.95 -13.73 3.46
C GLY A 166 4.14 -13.98 2.53
N THR A 167 4.04 -15.04 1.74
CA THR A 167 5.10 -15.48 0.81
C THR A 167 5.33 -14.49 -0.35
N LEU A 168 4.30 -13.73 -0.74
CA LEU A 168 4.45 -12.69 -1.75
C LEU A 168 5.46 -11.61 -1.31
N LEU A 169 5.51 -11.28 -0.02
CA LEU A 169 6.51 -10.39 0.57
C LEU A 169 7.85 -11.10 0.77
N THR A 170 7.86 -12.26 1.46
CA THR A 170 9.12 -12.88 1.89
C THR A 170 9.96 -13.38 0.72
N ASN A 171 9.34 -13.79 -0.40
CA ASN A 171 10.05 -14.14 -1.64
C ASN A 171 10.83 -12.97 -2.26
N THR A 172 10.52 -11.71 -1.88
CA THR A 172 11.22 -10.51 -2.39
C THR A 172 12.49 -10.19 -1.63
N LEU A 173 12.66 -10.68 -0.40
CA LEU A 173 13.72 -10.25 0.53
C LEU A 173 15.13 -10.45 -0.04
N LYS A 174 15.36 -11.55 -0.76
CA LYS A 174 16.66 -11.83 -1.42
C LYS A 174 17.06 -10.83 -2.52
N TYR A 175 16.16 -9.90 -2.88
CA TYR A 175 16.45 -8.79 -3.80
C TYR A 175 16.74 -7.48 -3.07
N HIS A 176 16.90 -7.54 -1.76
CA HIS A 176 17.27 -6.42 -0.90
C HIS A 176 16.37 -5.19 -1.05
N PRO A 177 15.02 -5.32 -0.88
CA PRO A 177 14.15 -4.16 -0.94
C PRO A 177 14.61 -3.09 0.07
N PHE A 178 14.57 -1.82 -0.37
CA PHE A 178 14.94 -0.68 0.48
C PHE A 178 14.05 -0.62 1.71
N LEU A 179 12.75 -0.87 1.54
CA LEU A 179 11.77 -0.85 2.63
C LEU A 179 10.72 -1.94 2.43
N ILE A 180 10.39 -2.63 3.51
CA ILE A 180 9.19 -3.44 3.62
C ILE A 180 8.33 -2.91 4.78
N LYS A 181 6.98 -3.03 4.65
CA LYS A 181 6.07 -2.53 5.68
C LYS A 181 4.98 -3.55 6.04
N PRO A 182 5.25 -4.62 6.76
CA PRO A 182 4.21 -5.43 7.37
C PRO A 182 3.47 -4.66 8.48
N ASN A 183 2.20 -4.96 8.68
CA ASN A 183 1.53 -4.62 9.94
C ASN A 183 1.81 -5.70 11.00
N ILE A 184 1.39 -5.44 12.26
CA ILE A 184 1.65 -6.33 13.39
C ILE A 184 1.02 -7.74 13.21
N PHE A 185 -0.11 -7.83 12.49
CA PHE A 185 -0.76 -9.12 12.23
C PHE A 185 -0.02 -9.88 11.13
N GLU A 186 0.35 -9.21 10.04
CA GLU A 186 1.15 -9.78 8.95
C GLU A 186 2.53 -10.24 9.46
N LEU A 187 3.16 -9.45 10.33
CA LEU A 187 4.41 -9.83 10.98
C LEU A 187 4.24 -11.08 11.84
N SER A 188 3.16 -11.13 12.63
CA SER A 188 2.84 -12.28 13.48
C SER A 188 2.60 -13.55 12.66
N GLU A 189 1.93 -13.43 11.51
CA GLU A 189 1.70 -14.54 10.59
C GLU A 189 3.02 -15.06 9.99
N ILE A 190 3.90 -14.16 9.52
CA ILE A 190 5.22 -14.52 8.96
C ILE A 190 6.04 -15.35 9.96
N PHE A 191 5.98 -15.02 11.26
CA PHE A 191 6.76 -15.69 12.30
C PHE A 191 5.97 -16.76 13.08
N GLY A 192 4.71 -17.01 12.73
CA GLY A 192 3.85 -17.98 13.41
C GLY A 192 3.63 -17.67 14.90
N LEU A 193 3.57 -16.39 15.26
CA LEU A 193 3.41 -15.95 16.65
C LEU A 193 1.97 -16.21 17.12
N LYS A 194 1.84 -16.74 18.34
CA LYS A 194 0.51 -17.03 18.94
C LYS A 194 -0.15 -15.80 19.55
N THR A 195 0.63 -14.79 19.89
CA THR A 195 0.20 -13.50 20.47
C THR A 195 0.84 -12.36 19.71
N LEU A 196 0.20 -11.18 19.73
CA LEU A 196 0.79 -10.00 19.11
C LEU A 196 2.06 -9.60 19.88
N PRO A 197 3.16 -9.33 19.14
CA PRO A 197 4.45 -9.00 19.73
C PRO A 197 4.45 -7.58 20.29
N ASN A 198 5.23 -7.36 21.34
CA ASN A 198 5.55 -6.02 21.82
C ASN A 198 6.63 -5.36 20.95
N THR A 199 6.95 -4.07 21.22
CA THR A 199 7.89 -3.30 20.40
C THR A 199 9.30 -3.90 20.31
N LYS A 200 9.78 -4.58 21.39
CA LYS A 200 11.10 -5.25 21.40
C LYS A 200 11.07 -6.51 20.54
N GLU A 201 10.00 -7.27 20.63
CA GLU A 201 9.79 -8.48 19.83
C GLU A 201 9.59 -8.13 18.36
N ILE A 202 8.85 -7.03 18.05
CA ILE A 202 8.75 -6.49 16.68
C ILE A 202 10.12 -6.14 16.13
N ALA A 203 10.96 -5.43 16.90
CA ALA A 203 12.31 -5.10 16.46
C ALA A 203 13.18 -6.35 16.24
N ALA A 204 13.01 -7.40 17.06
CA ALA A 204 13.70 -8.68 16.85
C ALA A 204 13.23 -9.36 15.54
N CYS A 205 11.92 -9.45 15.31
CA CYS A 205 11.37 -9.98 14.06
C CYS A 205 11.83 -9.18 12.83
N ALA A 206 11.86 -7.84 12.93
CA ALA A 206 12.36 -6.98 11.86
C ALA A 206 13.83 -7.28 11.51
N ARG A 207 14.68 -7.51 12.50
CA ARG A 207 16.07 -7.92 12.27
C ARG A 207 16.19 -9.28 11.59
N GLU A 208 15.29 -10.21 11.87
CA GLU A 208 15.28 -11.49 11.15
C GLU A 208 14.89 -11.31 9.66
N LEU A 209 13.97 -10.39 9.36
CA LEU A 209 13.66 -10.02 7.97
C LEU A 209 14.84 -9.31 7.28
N GLN A 210 15.61 -8.51 8.03
CA GLN A 210 16.84 -7.90 7.51
C GLN A 210 17.91 -8.95 7.20
N LYS A 211 18.09 -9.96 8.03
CA LYS A 211 19.00 -11.09 7.74
C LYS A 211 18.60 -11.85 6.47
N GLN A 212 17.30 -11.86 6.14
CA GLN A 212 16.79 -12.44 4.90
C GLN A 212 16.95 -11.50 3.70
N GLY A 213 17.29 -10.22 3.92
CA GLY A 213 17.64 -9.28 2.87
C GLY A 213 16.96 -7.92 2.89
N ALA A 214 15.90 -7.70 3.64
CA ALA A 214 15.30 -6.36 3.73
C ALA A 214 16.32 -5.34 4.27
N ARG A 215 16.42 -4.15 3.65
CA ARG A 215 17.31 -3.11 4.18
C ARG A 215 16.68 -2.40 5.38
N ASN A 216 15.44 -1.97 5.23
CA ASN A 216 14.68 -1.30 6.27
C ASN A 216 13.33 -2.00 6.47
N VAL A 217 12.85 -2.08 7.69
CA VAL A 217 11.58 -2.72 8.04
C VAL A 217 10.76 -1.78 8.90
N ILE A 218 9.56 -1.40 8.46
CA ILE A 218 8.56 -0.72 9.29
C ILE A 218 7.49 -1.75 9.65
N CYS A 219 7.16 -1.88 10.92
CA CYS A 219 5.99 -2.60 11.39
C CYS A 219 4.96 -1.61 11.92
N SER A 220 3.81 -1.50 11.25
CA SER A 220 2.70 -0.66 11.71
C SER A 220 1.85 -1.40 12.75
N MET A 221 1.46 -0.69 13.82
CA MET A 221 0.72 -1.22 14.94
C MET A 221 -0.65 -0.52 15.12
N GLY A 222 -1.19 0.03 14.05
CA GLY A 222 -2.45 0.79 14.11
C GLY A 222 -2.35 1.99 15.06
N GLY A 223 -3.29 2.10 15.99
CA GLY A 223 -3.33 3.21 16.97
C GLY A 223 -2.15 3.26 17.94
N ASP A 224 -1.30 2.23 17.99
CA ASP A 224 -0.08 2.22 18.83
C ASP A 224 1.14 2.79 18.11
N GLY A 225 1.01 3.12 16.80
CA GLY A 225 2.08 3.75 16.02
C GLY A 225 2.87 2.78 15.16
N ALA A 226 4.20 2.93 15.12
CA ALA A 226 5.06 2.08 14.30
C ALA A 226 6.45 1.89 14.91
N VAL A 227 7.01 0.71 14.66
CA VAL A 227 8.43 0.38 14.94
C VAL A 227 9.16 0.28 13.60
N MET A 228 10.35 0.87 13.51
CA MET A 228 11.23 0.70 12.37
C MET A 228 12.58 0.18 12.82
N VAL A 229 13.14 -0.76 12.05
CA VAL A 229 14.56 -1.12 12.14
C VAL A 229 15.22 -0.71 10.83
N THR A 230 16.22 0.17 10.95
CA THR A 230 16.96 0.72 9.80
C THR A 230 18.10 -0.20 9.38
N GLU A 231 18.62 -0.02 8.17
CA GLU A 231 19.79 -0.75 7.67
C GLU A 231 21.06 -0.53 8.51
N ALA A 232 21.10 0.51 9.35
CA ALA A 232 22.14 0.76 10.34
C ALA A 232 21.87 0.10 11.70
N ASP A 233 20.92 -0.87 11.77
CA ASP A 233 20.48 -1.57 12.98
C ASP A 233 19.90 -0.65 14.09
N GLN A 234 19.44 0.53 13.74
CA GLN A 234 18.74 1.40 14.68
C GLN A 234 17.29 0.99 14.80
N ALA A 235 16.82 0.73 16.01
CA ALA A 235 15.41 0.51 16.31
C ALA A 235 14.76 1.84 16.73
N LEU A 236 13.82 2.31 15.92
CA LEU A 236 13.06 3.54 16.11
C LEU A 236 11.61 3.17 16.45
N TYR A 237 11.00 3.95 17.33
CA TYR A 237 9.58 3.82 17.66
C TYR A 237 8.92 5.20 17.63
N VAL A 238 7.79 5.29 16.94
CA VAL A 238 6.95 6.48 16.91
C VAL A 238 5.54 6.09 17.32
N ARG A 239 5.01 6.77 18.31
CA ARG A 239 3.66 6.57 18.82
C ARG A 239 2.67 7.33 17.96
N ALA A 240 1.55 6.69 17.58
CA ALA A 240 0.46 7.38 16.90
C ALA A 240 -0.31 8.30 17.85
N ILE A 241 -0.90 9.36 17.30
CA ILE A 241 -1.87 10.17 18.02
C ILE A 241 -3.17 9.39 18.20
N ARG A 242 -3.76 9.49 19.37
CA ARG A 242 -5.10 8.95 19.61
C ARG A 242 -6.15 9.88 19.04
N GLY A 243 -7.06 9.33 18.25
CA GLY A 243 -8.17 10.06 17.64
C GLY A 243 -9.36 9.15 17.36
N GLN A 244 -10.43 9.71 16.83
CA GLN A 244 -11.59 8.93 16.43
C GLN A 244 -11.31 8.25 15.08
N LEU A 245 -11.31 6.91 15.09
CA LEU A 245 -11.21 6.12 13.85
C LEU A 245 -12.45 6.36 12.99
N VAL A 246 -12.23 6.86 11.77
CA VAL A 246 -13.26 7.07 10.75
C VAL A 246 -13.17 6.03 9.66
N ASN A 247 -11.95 5.77 9.14
CA ASN A 247 -11.70 4.78 8.10
C ASN A 247 -10.24 4.31 8.14
N SER A 248 -10.02 3.00 8.32
CA SER A 248 -8.66 2.45 8.34
C SER A 248 -8.08 2.15 6.94
N VAL A 249 -8.92 2.18 5.90
CA VAL A 249 -8.49 1.89 4.52
C VAL A 249 -7.57 2.99 4.01
N GLY A 250 -6.43 2.59 3.46
CA GLY A 250 -5.43 3.53 2.93
C GLY A 250 -4.45 4.09 3.97
N ALA A 251 -4.63 3.85 5.29
CA ALA A 251 -3.70 4.33 6.31
C ALA A 251 -2.29 3.77 6.11
N GLY A 252 -2.16 2.48 5.81
CA GLY A 252 -0.87 1.84 5.49
C GLY A 252 -0.23 2.37 4.21
N ASP A 253 -1.04 2.70 3.21
CA ASP A 253 -0.60 3.25 1.93
C ASP A 253 -0.13 4.71 2.14
N SER A 254 -0.86 5.48 2.95
CA SER A 254 -0.47 6.85 3.36
C SER A 254 0.84 6.85 4.17
N MET A 255 1.07 5.83 5.01
CA MET A 255 2.37 5.67 5.70
C MET A 255 3.52 5.50 4.72
N ILE A 256 3.36 4.68 3.67
CA ILE A 256 4.40 4.51 2.64
C ILE A 256 4.64 5.84 1.91
N ALA A 257 3.58 6.51 1.49
CA ALA A 257 3.69 7.80 0.80
C ALA A 257 4.39 8.85 1.67
N GLY A 258 3.98 8.97 2.94
CA GLY A 258 4.57 9.89 3.91
C GLY A 258 6.05 9.57 4.18
N PHE A 259 6.39 8.28 4.35
CA PHE A 259 7.78 7.86 4.52
C PHE A 259 8.65 8.26 3.33
N VAL A 260 8.19 7.94 2.11
CA VAL A 260 8.95 8.24 0.89
C VAL A 260 9.08 9.75 0.68
N HIS A 261 8.00 10.51 0.92
CA HIS A 261 8.00 11.97 0.84
C HIS A 261 9.08 12.58 1.72
N GLU A 262 9.01 12.29 3.02
CA GLU A 262 9.92 12.90 4.01
C GLU A 262 11.35 12.36 3.88
N TYR A 263 11.53 11.08 3.57
CA TYR A 263 12.86 10.52 3.36
C TYR A 263 13.56 11.14 2.15
N LEU A 264 12.84 11.43 1.07
CA LEU A 264 13.38 12.16 -0.09
C LEU A 264 13.79 13.59 0.26
N ALA A 265 13.10 14.24 1.18
CA ALA A 265 13.38 15.61 1.60
C ALA A 265 14.56 15.69 2.59
N SER A 266 14.57 14.80 3.60
CA SER A 266 15.46 14.90 4.75
C SER A 266 16.62 13.90 4.78
N GLY A 267 16.45 12.73 4.13
CA GLY A 267 17.37 11.59 4.28
C GLY A 267 17.38 10.98 5.68
N ASN A 268 16.46 11.40 6.57
CA ASN A 268 16.44 11.02 7.97
C ASN A 268 15.35 9.96 8.25
N TYR A 269 15.75 8.81 8.77
CA TYR A 269 14.82 7.71 9.05
C TYR A 269 13.81 8.02 10.16
N PHE A 270 14.21 8.76 11.19
CA PHE A 270 13.31 9.12 12.28
C PHE A 270 12.25 10.12 11.81
N SER A 271 12.66 11.18 11.13
CA SER A 271 11.71 12.15 10.53
C SER A 271 10.75 11.46 9.55
N ALA A 272 11.28 10.56 8.69
CA ALA A 272 10.47 9.82 7.75
C ALA A 272 9.45 8.87 8.45
N LEU A 273 9.84 8.19 9.53
CA LEU A 273 8.95 7.36 10.32
C LEU A 273 7.87 8.20 11.04
N ASN A 274 8.27 9.36 11.57
CA ASN A 274 7.37 10.28 12.26
C ASN A 274 6.29 10.78 11.29
N PHE A 275 6.70 11.31 10.14
CA PHE A 275 5.78 11.79 9.10
C PHE A 275 4.91 10.66 8.52
N ALA A 276 5.47 9.46 8.32
CA ALA A 276 4.72 8.28 7.93
C ALA A 276 3.61 7.93 8.94
N THR A 277 3.92 7.96 10.24
CA THR A 277 2.96 7.68 11.30
C THR A 277 1.88 8.74 11.37
N ALA A 278 2.25 10.02 11.17
CA ALA A 278 1.31 11.12 11.04
C ALA A 278 0.37 10.94 9.85
N ALA A 279 0.90 10.60 8.66
CA ALA A 279 0.13 10.35 7.45
C ALA A 279 -0.87 9.21 7.61
N GLY A 280 -0.44 8.08 8.21
CA GLY A 280 -1.31 6.96 8.52
C GLY A 280 -2.41 7.32 9.51
N SER A 281 -2.08 8.09 10.56
CA SER A 281 -3.05 8.55 11.57
C SER A 281 -4.05 9.53 10.97
N ALA A 282 -3.60 10.53 10.20
CA ALA A 282 -4.46 11.49 9.53
C ALA A 282 -5.45 10.80 8.58
N CYS A 283 -4.97 9.82 7.78
CA CYS A 283 -5.83 9.02 6.92
C CYS A 283 -6.88 8.25 7.73
N ALA A 284 -6.50 7.66 8.87
CA ALA A 284 -7.42 6.91 9.73
C ALA A 284 -8.54 7.78 10.34
N PHE A 285 -8.34 9.10 10.44
CA PHE A 285 -9.29 10.06 11.00
C PHE A 285 -10.16 10.75 9.93
N THR A 286 -10.01 10.39 8.67
CA THR A 286 -10.74 10.96 7.54
C THR A 286 -11.54 9.89 6.78
N HIS A 287 -12.53 10.32 5.99
CA HIS A 287 -13.29 9.41 5.13
C HIS A 287 -12.51 8.96 3.88
N ASN A 288 -11.62 9.83 3.40
CA ASN A 288 -10.76 9.62 2.23
C ASN A 288 -9.29 9.71 2.66
N LEU A 289 -8.37 9.66 1.70
CA LEU A 289 -6.97 9.99 1.97
C LEU A 289 -6.87 11.40 2.56
N ALA A 290 -5.99 11.57 3.55
CA ALA A 290 -5.81 12.86 4.22
C ALA A 290 -5.11 13.87 3.31
N THR A 291 -5.45 15.15 3.44
CA THR A 291 -4.73 16.24 2.77
C THR A 291 -3.37 16.49 3.44
N LYS A 292 -2.49 17.19 2.73
CA LYS A 292 -1.18 17.57 3.25
C LYS A 292 -1.31 18.36 4.58
N GLU A 293 -2.22 19.33 4.63
CA GLU A 293 -2.45 20.14 5.82
C GLU A 293 -2.93 19.30 7.02
N GLN A 294 -3.76 18.29 6.77
CA GLN A 294 -4.21 17.37 7.82
C GLN A 294 -3.07 16.51 8.35
N ILE A 295 -2.17 16.07 7.48
CA ILE A 295 -0.98 15.30 7.86
C ILE A 295 -0.03 16.14 8.68
N GLU A 296 0.30 17.36 8.22
CA GLU A 296 1.19 18.31 8.92
C GLU A 296 0.60 18.72 10.27
N TYR A 297 -0.72 18.89 10.37
CA TYR A 297 -1.40 19.13 11.64
C TYR A 297 -1.22 17.98 12.62
N ILE A 298 -1.44 16.74 12.18
CA ILE A 298 -1.23 15.55 13.03
C ILE A 298 0.25 15.44 13.44
N GLU A 299 1.18 15.66 12.52
CA GLU A 299 2.61 15.65 12.82
C GLU A 299 2.98 16.66 13.90
N SER A 300 2.45 17.87 13.82
CA SER A 300 2.71 18.93 14.82
C SER A 300 2.23 18.57 16.24
N LEU A 301 1.28 17.63 16.35
CA LEU A 301 0.81 17.12 17.64
C LEU A 301 1.65 15.95 18.18
N MET A 302 2.53 15.37 17.34
CA MET A 302 3.38 14.22 17.70
C MET A 302 4.76 14.68 18.22
N LEU A 303 5.11 15.95 18.05
CA LEU A 303 6.33 16.59 18.56
C LEU A 303 6.14 17.05 20.01
#